data_86d950aa5b98743a92c3b32bfb39683f
#
_entry.id   86d950aa5b98743a92c3b32bfb39683f
#
_cell.length_a   1.000
_cell.length_b   1.000
_cell.length_c   1.000
_cell.angle_alpha   90.00
_cell.angle_beta   90.00
_cell.angle_gamma   90.00
#
_symmetry.space_group_name_H-M   'P 1'
#
loop_
_entity.id
_entity.type
_entity.pdbx_description
1 polymer ?
#
loop_
_entity_poly.entity_id
_entity_poly.type
_entity_poly.pdbx_seq_one_letter_code
_entity_poly.pdbx_strand_id
1 'polypeptide(L)'
;DLIANPGIYYDDQAVEGWIAYCESELTLTDGSDLNLLDSFKLWGEQVYGWYYFVERSVWEPSSDGHGGRYVNKRIKQRLIKKQYLIVGRGAAKSLYDTCIQSYGLNIDPSTTYQVTTAPTMKQADEVMSPFRTAITRSRGPLFRFLTEGSLQNTTGSKAKRMKLASTKKGIENFLTGSLLEVRPMSIAKLQGLRPKISTVDEWLSGDTREDVVGALEQGASKMDDYIIVATSSEGTVRNGAGDTIKMELLDILKGEYVNPHVSIWWYKLDSIDEVGNPDMWLKANPNIGKTV
;
A
#
# COMPACT_ATOMS: atom_id res chain seq x y z
N ASP A 1 2.13 19.63 15.27
CA ASP A 1 2.63 20.15 14.00
C ASP A 1 3.86 19.32 13.60
N LEU A 2 3.70 18.46 12.57
CA LEU A 2 4.78 17.56 12.11
C LEU A 2 5.97 18.35 11.53
N ILE A 3 5.70 19.49 10.91
CA ILE A 3 6.73 20.36 10.30
C ILE A 3 7.65 20.97 11.35
N ALA A 4 7.13 21.22 12.54
CA ALA A 4 7.91 21.79 13.65
C ALA A 4 8.80 20.76 14.37
N ASN A 5 8.68 19.47 14.07
CA ASN A 5 9.50 18.42 14.67
C ASN A 5 10.86 18.30 13.94
N PRO A 6 11.99 18.63 14.58
CA PRO A 6 13.30 18.67 13.92
C PRO A 6 13.82 17.30 13.44
N GLY A 7 13.12 16.21 13.78
CA GLY A 7 13.45 14.85 13.34
C GLY A 7 12.62 14.33 12.18
N ILE A 8 11.63 15.10 11.70
CA ILE A 8 10.74 14.72 10.59
C ILE A 8 11.06 15.57 9.37
N TYR A 9 11.06 14.93 8.21
CA TYR A 9 11.43 15.52 6.93
C TYR A 9 10.33 15.24 5.90
N TYR A 10 10.19 16.16 4.93
CA TYR A 10 9.31 16.00 3.79
C TYR A 10 10.14 15.84 2.51
N ASP A 11 9.71 14.92 1.64
CA ASP A 11 10.36 14.55 0.37
C ASP A 11 9.34 14.71 -0.76
N ASP A 12 9.30 15.90 -1.35
CA ASP A 12 8.43 16.24 -2.47
C ASP A 12 8.76 15.41 -3.72
N GLN A 13 10.04 15.13 -3.96
CA GLN A 13 10.47 14.33 -5.11
C GLN A 13 9.97 12.89 -5.04
N ALA A 14 9.88 12.31 -3.84
CA ALA A 14 9.32 10.98 -3.66
C ALA A 14 7.81 10.96 -3.98
N VAL A 15 7.08 12.01 -3.60
CA VAL A 15 5.65 12.16 -3.91
C VAL A 15 5.44 12.36 -5.41
N GLU A 16 6.15 13.31 -6.01
CA GLU A 16 6.10 13.57 -7.46
C GLU A 16 6.48 12.33 -8.27
N GLY A 17 7.52 11.60 -7.85
CA GLY A 17 7.95 10.36 -8.48
C GLY A 17 6.86 9.28 -8.44
N TRP A 18 6.15 9.13 -7.31
CA TRP A 18 5.03 8.21 -7.20
C TRP A 18 3.84 8.62 -8.09
N ILE A 19 3.48 9.91 -8.10
CA ILE A 19 2.41 10.44 -8.97
C ILE A 19 2.75 10.20 -10.44
N ALA A 20 3.96 10.63 -10.86
CA ALA A 20 4.41 10.46 -12.24
C ALA A 20 4.43 9.00 -12.69
N TYR A 21 4.87 8.09 -11.81
CA TYR A 21 4.83 6.64 -12.07
C TYR A 21 3.39 6.17 -12.29
N CYS A 22 2.48 6.52 -11.40
CA CYS A 22 1.09 6.07 -11.52
C CYS A 22 0.44 6.56 -12.82
N GLU A 23 0.60 7.85 -13.14
CA GLU A 23 -0.02 8.46 -14.31
C GLU A 23 0.64 8.04 -15.64
N SER A 24 1.95 7.71 -15.64
CA SER A 24 2.65 7.26 -16.85
C SER A 24 2.61 5.75 -17.09
N GLU A 25 2.53 4.95 -16.03
CA GLU A 25 2.73 3.51 -16.11
C GLU A 25 1.46 2.69 -15.88
N LEU A 26 0.45 3.23 -15.19
CA LEU A 26 -0.78 2.49 -14.94
C LEU A 26 -1.86 2.85 -15.96
N THR A 27 -2.71 1.87 -16.24
CA THR A 27 -3.81 1.98 -17.21
C THR A 27 -5.07 1.42 -16.57
N LEU A 28 -6.18 2.10 -16.74
CA LEU A 28 -7.48 1.66 -16.26
C LEU A 28 -7.97 0.39 -16.96
N THR A 29 -8.99 -0.25 -16.39
CA THR A 29 -9.51 -1.53 -16.90
C THR A 29 -10.12 -1.42 -18.30
N ASP A 30 -10.57 -0.24 -18.70
CA ASP A 30 -11.06 0.06 -20.05
C ASP A 30 -9.92 0.39 -21.05
N GLY A 31 -8.70 0.53 -20.59
CA GLY A 31 -7.51 0.85 -21.39
C GLY A 31 -7.22 2.35 -21.51
N SER A 32 -7.98 3.20 -20.81
CA SER A 32 -7.68 4.62 -20.71
C SER A 32 -6.49 4.90 -19.78
N ASP A 33 -5.87 6.06 -19.92
CA ASP A 33 -4.78 6.49 -19.08
C ASP A 33 -5.30 6.85 -17.69
N LEU A 34 -4.52 6.54 -16.66
CA LEU A 34 -4.84 6.89 -15.29
C LEU A 34 -4.47 8.36 -15.02
N ASN A 35 -5.44 9.14 -14.58
CA ASN A 35 -5.21 10.46 -14.00
C ASN A 35 -5.52 10.38 -12.51
N LEU A 36 -4.52 10.57 -11.65
CA LEU A 36 -4.72 10.47 -10.22
C LEU A 36 -5.65 11.57 -9.69
N LEU A 37 -6.68 11.16 -8.98
CA LEU A 37 -7.55 12.06 -8.26
C LEU A 37 -6.78 12.82 -7.16
N ASP A 38 -7.19 14.05 -6.85
CA ASP A 38 -6.56 14.86 -5.78
C ASP A 38 -6.56 14.13 -4.44
N SER A 39 -7.62 13.37 -4.14
CA SER A 39 -7.68 12.53 -2.95
C SER A 39 -6.57 11.47 -2.94
N PHE A 40 -6.28 10.83 -4.08
CA PHE A 40 -5.20 9.85 -4.19
C PHE A 40 -3.84 10.51 -3.99
N LYS A 41 -3.63 11.71 -4.57
CA LYS A 41 -2.39 12.48 -4.39
C LYS A 41 -2.18 12.81 -2.91
N LEU A 42 -3.22 13.28 -2.22
CA LEU A 42 -3.18 13.53 -0.78
C LEU A 42 -2.90 12.27 0.06
N TRP A 43 -3.57 11.17 -0.27
CA TRP A 43 -3.37 9.92 0.47
C TRP A 43 -1.96 9.35 0.23
N GLY A 44 -1.47 9.41 -1.01
CA GLY A 44 -0.13 8.96 -1.38
C GLY A 44 0.97 9.84 -0.80
N GLU A 45 0.75 11.13 -0.70
CA GLU A 45 1.66 12.07 -0.03
C GLU A 45 1.94 11.66 1.40
N GLN A 46 0.92 11.22 2.14
CA GLN A 46 1.11 10.70 3.50
C GLN A 46 2.02 9.47 3.54
N VAL A 47 1.95 8.61 2.52
CA VAL A 47 2.73 7.36 2.45
C VAL A 47 4.17 7.62 2.02
N TYR A 48 4.42 8.53 1.05
CA TYR A 48 5.71 8.69 0.40
C TYR A 48 6.43 9.98 0.77
N GLY A 49 5.72 11.02 1.23
CA GLY A 49 6.30 12.32 1.46
C GLY A 49 6.97 12.49 2.83
N TRP A 50 6.52 11.78 3.85
CA TRP A 50 6.98 12.00 5.21
C TRP A 50 7.89 10.90 5.71
N TYR A 51 9.06 11.28 6.25
CA TYR A 51 10.05 10.32 6.73
C TYR A 51 10.88 10.87 7.90
N TYR A 52 11.60 9.97 8.55
CA TYR A 52 12.58 10.26 9.58
C TYR A 52 13.78 9.34 9.43
N PHE A 53 14.86 9.63 10.14
CA PHE A 53 16.05 8.80 10.15
C PHE A 53 16.24 8.11 11.49
N VAL A 54 16.64 6.84 11.44
CA VAL A 54 17.12 6.08 12.60
C VAL A 54 18.58 5.69 12.41
N GLU A 55 19.36 5.75 13.49
CA GLU A 55 20.71 5.21 13.48
C GLU A 55 20.66 3.74 13.89
N ARG A 56 21.30 2.90 13.10
CA ARG A 56 21.42 1.47 13.38
C ARG A 56 22.83 0.98 13.14
N SER A 57 23.30 0.13 14.04
CA SER A 57 24.52 -0.65 13.85
C SER A 57 24.26 -1.79 12.89
N VAL A 58 24.85 -1.73 11.71
CA VAL A 58 24.75 -2.72 10.65
C VAL A 58 26.09 -3.42 10.51
N TRP A 59 26.07 -4.76 10.45
CA TRP A 59 27.27 -5.52 10.16
C TRP A 59 27.67 -5.36 8.69
N GLU A 60 28.87 -4.89 8.45
CA GLU A 60 29.47 -4.84 7.12
C GLU A 60 30.61 -5.88 7.04
N PRO A 61 30.52 -6.85 6.13
CA PRO A 61 31.61 -7.77 5.88
C PRO A 61 32.84 -7.01 5.32
N SER A 62 34.03 -7.44 5.69
CA SER A 62 35.27 -6.92 5.11
C SER A 62 35.38 -7.27 3.63
N SER A 63 36.01 -6.40 2.86
CA SER A 63 36.19 -6.59 1.40
C SER A 63 37.06 -7.80 1.03
N ASP A 64 37.88 -8.28 1.98
CA ASP A 64 38.73 -9.47 1.83
C ASP A 64 38.02 -10.78 2.18
N GLY A 65 36.75 -10.71 2.58
CA GLY A 65 35.93 -11.86 2.98
C GLY A 65 36.26 -12.43 4.38
N HIS A 66 37.21 -11.84 5.11
CA HIS A 66 37.59 -12.28 6.44
C HIS A 66 37.13 -11.27 7.50
N GLY A 67 36.07 -11.65 8.23
CA GLY A 67 35.53 -10.81 9.30
C GLY A 67 34.63 -9.68 8.78
N GLY A 68 34.51 -8.63 9.57
CA GLY A 68 33.70 -7.45 9.29
C GLY A 68 33.65 -6.55 10.52
N ARG A 69 32.90 -5.47 10.43
CA ARG A 69 32.70 -4.53 11.54
C ARG A 69 31.26 -4.06 11.61
N TYR A 70 30.84 -3.64 12.79
CA TYR A 70 29.60 -2.89 12.94
C TYR A 70 29.83 -1.42 12.56
N VAL A 71 28.98 -0.91 11.67
CA VAL A 71 28.97 0.51 11.25
C VAL A 71 27.62 1.11 11.56
N ASN A 72 27.63 2.29 12.15
CA ASN A 72 26.39 3.02 12.35
C ASN A 72 25.93 3.62 11.02
N LYS A 73 24.76 3.22 10.57
CA LYS A 73 24.11 3.75 9.37
C LYS A 73 22.88 4.54 9.73
N ARG A 74 22.70 5.65 9.06
CA ARG A 74 21.49 6.45 9.10
C ARG A 74 20.51 5.90 8.05
N ILE A 75 19.43 5.27 8.52
CA ILE A 75 18.43 4.60 7.68
C ILE A 75 17.20 5.49 7.57
N LYS A 76 16.81 5.82 6.33
CA LYS A 76 15.57 6.53 6.04
C LYS A 76 14.39 5.59 6.26
N GLN A 77 13.40 6.04 7.04
CA GLN A 77 12.16 5.32 7.27
C GLN A 77 10.97 6.25 7.02
N ARG A 78 9.91 5.74 6.39
CA ARG A 78 8.66 6.49 6.27
C ARG A 78 8.07 6.76 7.65
N LEU A 79 7.47 7.94 7.81
CA LEU A 79 6.83 8.32 9.06
C LEU A 79 5.55 7.52 9.28
N ILE A 80 4.71 7.45 8.24
CA ILE A 80 3.43 6.74 8.32
C ILE A 80 3.67 5.23 8.12
N LYS A 81 3.29 4.46 9.13
CA LYS A 81 3.36 2.99 9.14
C LYS A 81 2.01 2.34 8.91
N LYS A 82 0.93 3.03 9.24
CA LYS A 82 -0.45 2.59 9.00
C LYS A 82 -1.25 3.75 8.41
N GLN A 83 -1.97 3.46 7.34
CA GLN A 83 -2.92 4.39 6.75
C GLN A 83 -4.31 3.74 6.74
N TYR A 84 -5.27 4.42 7.33
CA TYR A 84 -6.67 4.00 7.34
C TYR A 84 -7.51 4.91 6.44
N LEU A 85 -8.13 4.31 5.43
CA LEU A 85 -9.05 4.97 4.51
C LEU A 85 -10.45 4.40 4.70
N ILE A 86 -11.29 5.14 5.41
CA ILE A 86 -12.72 4.82 5.57
C ILE A 86 -13.49 5.78 4.67
N VAL A 87 -13.98 5.28 3.55
CA VAL A 87 -14.60 6.10 2.50
C VAL A 87 -15.72 5.32 1.80
N GLY A 88 -16.72 6.03 1.32
CA GLY A 88 -17.88 5.44 0.66
C GLY A 88 -17.53 4.51 -0.51
N ARG A 89 -18.48 3.64 -0.88
CA ARG A 89 -18.34 2.79 -2.06
C ARG A 89 -18.17 3.64 -3.32
N GLY A 90 -17.44 3.11 -4.31
CA GLY A 90 -17.16 3.82 -5.56
C GLY A 90 -16.05 4.86 -5.47
N ALA A 91 -15.32 4.97 -4.35
CA ALA A 91 -14.17 5.86 -4.20
C ALA A 91 -12.87 5.34 -4.83
N ALA A 92 -12.94 4.25 -5.59
CA ALA A 92 -11.81 3.60 -6.28
C ALA A 92 -10.66 3.14 -5.35
N LYS A 93 -10.99 2.68 -4.11
CA LYS A 93 -10.02 2.20 -3.11
C LYS A 93 -9.04 1.15 -3.66
N SER A 94 -9.56 0.12 -4.33
CA SER A 94 -8.72 -0.96 -4.88
C SER A 94 -7.75 -0.48 -5.96
N LEU A 95 -8.08 0.60 -6.69
CA LEU A 95 -7.15 1.24 -7.61
C LEU A 95 -6.06 1.99 -6.87
N TYR A 96 -6.39 2.67 -5.77
CA TYR A 96 -5.39 3.29 -4.90
C TYR A 96 -4.43 2.25 -4.33
N ASP A 97 -4.94 1.11 -3.84
CA ASP A 97 -4.11 -0.02 -3.38
C ASP A 97 -3.16 -0.51 -4.49
N THR A 98 -3.65 -0.58 -5.73
CA THR A 98 -2.81 -0.91 -6.89
C THR A 98 -1.70 0.12 -7.11
N CYS A 99 -1.97 1.41 -6.98
CA CYS A 99 -0.97 2.47 -7.11
C CYS A 99 0.17 2.30 -6.08
N ILE A 100 -0.18 2.01 -4.83
CA ILE A 100 0.81 1.79 -3.77
C ILE A 100 1.64 0.52 -4.04
N GLN A 101 0.97 -0.59 -4.34
CA GLN A 101 1.63 -1.89 -4.50
C GLN A 101 2.48 -1.97 -5.76
N SER A 102 1.99 -1.44 -6.88
CA SER A 102 2.74 -1.49 -8.14
C SER A 102 4.01 -0.65 -8.08
N TYR A 103 3.95 0.53 -7.47
CA TYR A 103 5.13 1.37 -7.26
C TYR A 103 6.16 0.66 -6.37
N GLY A 104 5.71 0.13 -5.23
CA GLY A 104 6.60 -0.61 -4.33
C GLY A 104 7.20 -1.86 -4.96
N LEU A 105 6.47 -2.57 -5.85
CA LEU A 105 6.97 -3.78 -6.52
C LEU A 105 8.02 -3.48 -7.60
N ASN A 106 7.86 -2.37 -8.31
CA ASN A 106 8.62 -2.06 -9.51
C ASN A 106 9.72 -1.00 -9.31
N ILE A 107 9.55 -0.08 -8.36
CA ILE A 107 10.43 1.09 -8.18
C ILE A 107 11.23 1.03 -6.90
N ASP A 108 10.73 0.39 -5.83
CA ASP A 108 11.50 0.28 -4.59
C ASP A 108 12.85 -0.41 -4.86
N PRO A 109 13.99 0.20 -4.50
CA PRO A 109 15.31 -0.32 -4.80
C PRO A 109 15.66 -1.61 -4.06
N SER A 110 14.89 -1.98 -3.05
CA SER A 110 15.08 -3.22 -2.30
C SER A 110 14.07 -4.28 -2.75
N THR A 111 14.46 -5.54 -2.65
CA THR A 111 13.51 -6.66 -2.79
C THR A 111 12.35 -6.47 -1.82
N THR A 112 11.13 -6.42 -2.33
CA THR A 112 9.94 -6.27 -1.51
C THR A 112 9.10 -7.52 -1.49
N TYR A 113 8.70 -7.92 -0.29
CA TYR A 113 7.58 -8.84 -0.11
C TYR A 113 6.35 -8.03 0.26
N GLN A 114 5.27 -8.24 -0.46
CA GLN A 114 4.02 -7.51 -0.31
C GLN A 114 2.85 -8.48 -0.17
N VAL A 115 1.82 -8.04 0.52
CA VAL A 115 0.59 -8.82 0.72
C VAL A 115 -0.63 -7.96 0.42
N THR A 116 -1.58 -8.52 -0.33
CA THR A 116 -2.94 -7.99 -0.41
C THR A 116 -3.91 -8.99 0.22
N THR A 117 -4.86 -8.49 0.99
CA THR A 117 -5.86 -9.31 1.66
C THR A 117 -7.24 -8.61 1.66
N ALA A 118 -8.28 -9.41 1.62
CA ALA A 118 -9.68 -8.99 1.71
C ALA A 118 -10.49 -10.12 2.37
N PRO A 119 -11.76 -9.87 2.78
CA PRO A 119 -12.58 -10.87 3.48
C PRO A 119 -12.65 -12.23 2.79
N THR A 120 -12.68 -12.26 1.47
CA THR A 120 -12.62 -13.50 0.69
C THR A 120 -11.46 -13.48 -0.30
N MET A 121 -10.94 -14.66 -0.65
CA MET A 121 -9.91 -14.79 -1.68
C MET A 121 -10.34 -14.19 -3.03
N LYS A 122 -11.62 -14.28 -3.37
CA LYS A 122 -12.16 -13.70 -4.60
C LYS A 122 -12.05 -12.17 -4.56
N GLN A 123 -12.45 -11.53 -3.45
CA GLN A 123 -12.31 -10.08 -3.30
C GLN A 123 -10.84 -9.66 -3.31
N ALA A 124 -9.96 -10.36 -2.59
CA ALA A 124 -8.53 -10.07 -2.62
C ALA A 124 -7.92 -10.21 -4.03
N ASP A 125 -8.42 -11.15 -4.83
CA ASP A 125 -8.02 -11.30 -6.23
C ASP A 125 -8.58 -10.16 -7.12
N GLU A 126 -9.79 -9.69 -6.84
CA GLU A 126 -10.40 -8.54 -7.51
C GLU A 126 -9.65 -7.23 -7.24
N VAL A 127 -9.11 -7.02 -6.02
CA VAL A 127 -8.22 -5.89 -5.69
C VAL A 127 -7.00 -5.86 -6.62
N MET A 128 -6.50 -7.02 -7.04
CA MET A 128 -5.36 -7.14 -7.95
C MET A 128 -5.71 -6.91 -9.43
N SER A 129 -6.98 -6.82 -9.77
CA SER A 129 -7.42 -6.70 -11.16
C SER A 129 -6.87 -5.46 -11.88
N PRO A 130 -6.85 -4.25 -11.28
CA PRO A 130 -6.23 -3.09 -11.92
C PRO A 130 -4.75 -3.28 -12.20
N PHE A 131 -4.00 -3.90 -11.29
CA PHE A 131 -2.58 -4.16 -11.50
C PHE A 131 -2.36 -5.18 -12.64
N ARG A 132 -3.13 -6.26 -12.68
CA ARG A 132 -3.07 -7.24 -13.77
C ARG A 132 -3.44 -6.63 -15.13
N THR A 133 -4.39 -5.70 -15.13
CA THR A 133 -4.73 -4.93 -16.32
C THR A 133 -3.57 -4.07 -16.78
N ALA A 134 -2.91 -3.36 -15.86
CA ALA A 134 -1.71 -2.58 -16.18
C ALA A 134 -0.61 -3.46 -16.79
N ILE A 135 -0.35 -4.65 -16.25
CA ILE A 135 0.64 -5.58 -16.82
C ILE A 135 0.34 -5.95 -18.27
N THR A 136 -0.94 -6.06 -18.63
CA THR A 136 -1.36 -6.54 -19.96
C THR A 136 -1.67 -5.43 -20.95
N ARG A 137 -2.00 -4.23 -20.48
CA ARG A 137 -2.51 -3.13 -21.31
C ARG A 137 -1.73 -1.83 -21.21
N SER A 138 -0.89 -1.66 -20.18
CA SER A 138 -0.12 -0.42 -20.02
C SER A 138 0.76 -0.16 -21.25
N ARG A 139 0.79 1.11 -21.65
CA ARG A 139 1.67 1.62 -22.70
C ARG A 139 2.86 2.37 -22.14
N GLY A 140 2.96 2.49 -20.82
CA GLY A 140 4.05 3.12 -20.13
C GLY A 140 5.40 2.46 -20.43
N PRO A 141 6.49 3.23 -20.49
CA PRO A 141 7.80 2.72 -20.92
C PRO A 141 8.34 1.62 -20.00
N LEU A 142 8.09 1.73 -18.68
CA LEU A 142 8.55 0.72 -17.72
C LEU A 142 7.78 -0.60 -17.88
N PHE A 143 6.43 -0.55 -17.95
CA PHE A 143 5.65 -1.77 -18.15
C PHE A 143 5.93 -2.44 -19.49
N ARG A 144 6.15 -1.66 -20.55
CA ARG A 144 6.62 -2.21 -21.83
C ARG A 144 7.95 -2.92 -21.67
N PHE A 145 8.92 -2.27 -21.01
CA PHE A 145 10.21 -2.89 -20.73
C PHE A 145 10.08 -4.17 -19.88
N LEU A 146 9.21 -4.18 -18.87
CA LEU A 146 9.01 -5.32 -17.97
C LEU A 146 8.28 -6.49 -18.64
N THR A 147 7.40 -6.21 -19.59
CA THR A 147 6.55 -7.23 -20.26
C THR A 147 7.07 -7.62 -21.64
N GLU A 148 7.73 -6.71 -22.35
CA GLU A 148 8.37 -6.96 -23.63
C GLU A 148 9.79 -7.51 -23.44
N GLY A 149 10.03 -8.71 -23.91
CA GLY A 149 11.33 -9.35 -23.84
C GLY A 149 11.49 -10.26 -22.62
N SER A 150 12.48 -11.13 -22.74
CA SER A 150 12.69 -12.22 -21.79
C SER A 150 14.00 -12.05 -21.07
N LEU A 151 14.06 -12.44 -19.81
CA LEU A 151 15.30 -12.77 -19.15
C LEU A 151 15.90 -13.99 -19.86
N GLN A 152 17.06 -13.83 -20.49
CA GLN A 152 17.80 -14.98 -21.00
C GLN A 152 18.30 -15.79 -19.81
N ASN A 153 17.90 -17.06 -19.76
CA ASN A 153 18.44 -17.98 -18.77
C ASN A 153 19.85 -18.37 -19.19
N THR A 154 20.84 -18.06 -18.38
CA THR A 154 22.25 -18.35 -18.60
C THR A 154 22.58 -19.86 -18.62
N THR A 155 21.63 -20.73 -18.34
CA THR A 155 21.77 -22.18 -18.24
C THR A 155 21.23 -22.96 -19.45
N GLY A 156 21.20 -22.35 -20.63
CA GLY A 156 20.94 -23.09 -21.90
C GLY A 156 19.50 -23.54 -22.14
N SER A 157 18.58 -23.33 -21.24
CA SER A 157 17.15 -23.56 -21.48
C SER A 157 16.53 -22.37 -22.22
N LYS A 158 15.95 -22.63 -23.39
CA LYS A 158 15.27 -21.61 -24.24
C LYS A 158 13.97 -21.07 -23.67
N ALA A 159 13.65 -21.28 -22.40
CA ALA A 159 12.45 -20.77 -21.77
C ALA A 159 12.59 -19.25 -21.54
N LYS A 160 11.92 -18.47 -22.37
CA LYS A 160 11.77 -17.03 -22.20
C LYS A 160 10.98 -16.78 -20.93
N ARG A 161 11.60 -16.19 -19.89
CA ARG A 161 10.90 -15.70 -18.69
C ARG A 161 10.57 -14.23 -18.85
N MET A 162 9.33 -13.87 -18.61
CA MET A 162 8.94 -12.46 -18.46
C MET A 162 9.66 -11.86 -17.25
N LYS A 163 10.00 -10.57 -17.31
CA LYS A 163 10.60 -9.86 -16.17
C LYS A 163 9.58 -9.58 -15.07
N LEU A 164 8.32 -9.43 -15.46
CA LEU A 164 7.18 -9.26 -14.58
C LEU A 164 6.12 -10.32 -14.94
N ALA A 165 5.68 -11.10 -13.98
CA ALA A 165 4.68 -12.14 -14.20
C ALA A 165 3.50 -12.01 -13.24
N SER A 166 2.29 -12.14 -13.79
CA SER A 166 1.07 -12.32 -13.02
C SER A 166 0.70 -13.80 -12.99
N THR A 167 0.48 -14.32 -11.80
CA THR A 167 0.07 -15.70 -11.54
C THR A 167 -1.21 -15.73 -10.70
N LYS A 168 -1.78 -16.92 -10.49
CA LYS A 168 -2.93 -17.08 -9.57
C LYS A 168 -2.59 -16.74 -8.11
N LYS A 169 -1.31 -16.78 -7.74
CA LYS A 169 -0.85 -16.51 -6.37
C LYS A 169 -0.52 -15.04 -6.13
N GLY A 170 -0.25 -14.27 -7.19
CA GLY A 170 0.17 -12.89 -7.07
C GLY A 170 0.94 -12.39 -8.28
N ILE A 171 1.74 -11.35 -8.08
CA ILE A 171 2.57 -10.72 -9.10
C ILE A 171 4.02 -10.75 -8.63
N GLU A 172 4.92 -11.18 -9.50
CA GLU A 172 6.36 -11.30 -9.22
C GLU A 172 7.17 -10.48 -10.22
N ASN A 173 8.05 -9.63 -9.68
CA ASN A 173 9.04 -8.93 -10.48
C ASN A 173 10.40 -9.64 -10.34
N PHE A 174 10.80 -10.33 -11.40
CA PHE A 174 12.01 -11.13 -11.40
C PHE A 174 13.31 -10.30 -11.47
N LEU A 175 13.23 -9.02 -11.84
CA LEU A 175 14.41 -8.15 -11.85
C LEU A 175 14.80 -7.73 -10.43
N THR A 176 13.80 -7.41 -9.60
CA THR A 176 14.03 -7.00 -8.22
C THR A 176 13.93 -8.17 -7.23
N GLY A 177 13.41 -9.32 -7.65
CA GLY A 177 13.04 -10.43 -6.78
C GLY A 177 11.84 -10.14 -5.90
N SER A 178 11.07 -9.11 -6.22
CA SER A 178 9.91 -8.66 -5.42
C SER A 178 8.68 -9.49 -5.73
N LEU A 179 7.89 -9.76 -4.69
CA LEU A 179 6.69 -10.59 -4.77
C LEU A 179 5.52 -9.90 -4.06
N LEU A 180 4.39 -9.79 -4.74
CA LEU A 180 3.11 -9.42 -4.19
C LEU A 180 2.19 -10.64 -4.16
N GLU A 181 1.81 -11.09 -2.97
CA GLU A 181 0.92 -12.24 -2.78
C GLU A 181 -0.50 -11.84 -2.41
N VAL A 182 -1.46 -12.63 -2.88
CA VAL A 182 -2.87 -12.57 -2.46
C VAL A 182 -3.09 -13.58 -1.33
N ARG A 183 -3.61 -13.10 -0.19
CA ARG A 183 -3.87 -13.93 0.99
C ARG A 183 -5.30 -13.71 1.50
N PRO A 184 -5.95 -14.73 2.06
CA PRO A 184 -7.23 -14.54 2.74
C PRO A 184 -7.05 -13.73 4.02
N MET A 185 -8.04 -12.92 4.37
CA MET A 185 -8.08 -12.12 5.59
C MET A 185 -8.33 -13.02 6.80
N SER A 186 -7.24 -13.54 7.37
CA SER A 186 -7.26 -14.38 8.56
C SER A 186 -5.93 -14.28 9.29
N ILE A 187 -5.95 -14.14 10.62
CA ILE A 187 -4.73 -14.10 11.44
C ILE A 187 -3.87 -15.34 11.17
N ALA A 188 -4.46 -16.52 11.13
CA ALA A 188 -3.73 -17.77 10.90
C ALA A 188 -2.95 -17.81 9.57
N LYS A 189 -3.36 -17.01 8.57
CA LYS A 189 -2.72 -16.94 7.26
C LYS A 189 -1.77 -15.75 7.10
N LEU A 190 -1.90 -14.75 7.95
CA LEU A 190 -1.13 -13.51 7.90
C LEU A 190 -0.05 -13.45 8.99
N GLN A 191 -0.26 -14.14 10.11
CA GLN A 191 0.70 -14.16 11.20
C GLN A 191 2.04 -14.75 10.78
N GLY A 192 3.13 -14.09 11.16
CA GLY A 192 4.49 -14.51 10.84
C GLY A 192 4.99 -14.04 9.47
N LEU A 193 4.14 -13.49 8.60
CA LEU A 193 4.56 -12.82 7.39
C LEU A 193 5.30 -11.52 7.75
N ARG A 194 6.23 -11.12 6.89
CA ARG A 194 7.02 -9.89 7.05
C ARG A 194 6.92 -9.03 5.80
N PRO A 195 5.72 -8.56 5.46
CA PRO A 195 5.55 -7.74 4.27
C PRO A 195 6.06 -6.33 4.51
N LYS A 196 6.74 -5.77 3.51
CA LYS A 196 7.12 -4.35 3.50
C LYS A 196 5.91 -3.46 3.17
N ILE A 197 5.03 -3.96 2.29
CA ILE A 197 3.79 -3.27 1.92
C ILE A 197 2.64 -4.25 2.09
N SER A 198 1.61 -3.84 2.80
CA SER A 198 0.37 -4.59 2.93
C SER A 198 -0.82 -3.73 2.57
N THR A 199 -1.78 -4.28 1.81
CA THR A 199 -3.10 -3.69 1.64
C THR A 199 -4.15 -4.62 2.23
N VAL A 200 -5.06 -4.04 3.02
CA VAL A 200 -6.16 -4.74 3.69
C VAL A 200 -7.46 -4.10 3.22
N ASP A 201 -8.05 -4.67 2.19
CA ASP A 201 -9.29 -4.12 1.64
C ASP A 201 -10.51 -4.63 2.41
N GLU A 202 -11.49 -3.75 2.59
CA GLU A 202 -12.76 -3.99 3.29
C GLU A 202 -12.57 -4.57 4.70
N TRP A 203 -11.57 -4.07 5.45
CA TRP A 203 -11.25 -4.55 6.81
C TRP A 203 -12.38 -4.37 7.83
N LEU A 204 -13.35 -3.48 7.57
CA LEU A 204 -14.53 -3.27 8.41
C LEU A 204 -15.76 -4.10 7.99
N SER A 205 -15.75 -4.69 6.80
CA SER A 205 -16.93 -5.35 6.23
C SER A 205 -16.95 -6.86 6.45
N GLY A 206 -15.84 -7.43 6.90
CA GLY A 206 -15.73 -8.87 7.09
C GLY A 206 -16.42 -9.38 8.35
N ASP A 207 -16.85 -10.63 8.34
CA ASP A 207 -17.23 -11.39 9.55
C ASP A 207 -16.02 -11.61 10.50
N THR A 208 -14.89 -11.01 10.16
CA THR A 208 -13.66 -11.19 10.92
C THR A 208 -13.74 -10.42 12.23
N ARG A 209 -13.84 -11.18 13.32
CA ARG A 209 -13.62 -10.69 14.69
C ARG A 209 -12.14 -10.53 15.00
N GLU A 210 -11.28 -10.73 14.01
CA GLU A 210 -9.83 -10.81 14.14
C GLU A 210 -9.18 -9.47 13.79
N ASP A 211 -8.18 -9.06 14.57
CA ASP A 211 -7.34 -7.90 14.22
C ASP A 211 -6.25 -8.33 13.22
N VAL A 212 -6.61 -8.30 11.94
CA VAL A 212 -5.70 -8.65 10.84
C VAL A 212 -4.64 -7.56 10.58
N VAL A 213 -4.96 -6.30 10.87
CA VAL A 213 -4.00 -5.18 10.73
C VAL A 213 -2.91 -5.31 11.77
N GLY A 214 -3.26 -5.58 13.03
CA GLY A 214 -2.30 -5.84 14.10
C GLY A 214 -1.43 -7.08 13.85
N ALA A 215 -1.99 -8.14 13.27
CA ALA A 215 -1.23 -9.34 12.90
C ALA A 215 -0.15 -9.05 11.84
N LEU A 216 -0.47 -8.24 10.82
CA LEU A 216 0.48 -7.79 9.81
C LEU A 216 1.53 -6.86 10.43
N GLU A 217 1.13 -5.93 11.30
CA GLU A 217 2.03 -5.01 11.99
C GLU A 217 3.07 -5.74 12.83
N GLN A 218 2.67 -6.76 13.59
CA GLN A 218 3.59 -7.58 14.38
C GLN A 218 4.71 -8.22 13.53
N GLY A 219 4.35 -8.69 12.33
CA GLY A 219 5.33 -9.23 11.39
C GLY A 219 6.21 -8.14 10.75
N ALA A 220 5.59 -7.07 10.30
CA ALA A 220 6.23 -5.96 9.61
C ALA A 220 7.11 -5.11 10.54
N SER A 221 6.83 -5.04 11.84
CA SER A 221 7.60 -4.26 12.84
C SER A 221 9.07 -4.67 12.93
N LYS A 222 9.42 -5.85 12.42
CA LYS A 222 10.82 -6.33 12.33
C LYS A 222 11.54 -5.82 11.08
N MET A 223 10.82 -5.17 10.17
CA MET A 223 11.39 -4.54 8.98
C MET A 223 11.88 -3.14 9.30
N ASP A 224 12.90 -2.68 8.59
CA ASP A 224 13.39 -1.31 8.72
C ASP A 224 12.36 -0.28 8.26
N ASP A 225 11.63 -0.62 7.22
CA ASP A 225 10.57 0.22 6.68
C ASP A 225 9.38 -0.64 6.24
N TYR A 226 8.15 -0.20 6.58
CA TYR A 226 6.91 -0.86 6.16
C TYR A 226 5.74 0.12 6.08
N ILE A 227 4.69 -0.27 5.38
CA ILE A 227 3.39 0.40 5.36
C ILE A 227 2.26 -0.63 5.29
N ILE A 228 1.21 -0.39 6.07
CA ILE A 228 -0.06 -1.11 5.98
C ILE A 228 -1.13 -0.08 5.58
N VAL A 229 -1.74 -0.28 4.42
CA VAL A 229 -2.88 0.52 3.94
C VAL A 229 -4.14 -0.30 4.15
N ALA A 230 -4.99 0.17 5.05
CA ALA A 230 -6.27 -0.47 5.38
C ALA A 230 -7.42 0.36 4.79
N THR A 231 -8.05 -0.16 3.75
CA THR A 231 -9.15 0.49 3.04
C THR A 231 -10.48 -0.17 3.37
N SER A 232 -11.53 0.59 3.60
CA SER A 232 -12.89 0.05 3.80
C SER A 232 -13.96 1.09 3.52
N SER A 233 -15.15 0.62 3.22
CA SER A 233 -16.38 1.34 3.50
C SER A 233 -16.80 1.12 4.95
N GLU A 234 -17.73 1.93 5.48
CA GLU A 234 -18.26 1.72 6.82
C GLU A 234 -18.90 0.33 6.92
N GLY A 235 -18.43 -0.47 7.87
CA GLY A 235 -18.89 -1.84 8.07
C GLY A 235 -20.20 -1.93 8.86
N THR A 236 -20.88 -3.06 8.73
CA THR A 236 -22.09 -3.41 9.47
C THR A 236 -21.84 -4.26 10.72
N VAL A 237 -20.69 -4.90 10.80
CA VAL A 237 -20.27 -5.72 11.95
C VAL A 237 -20.09 -4.81 13.18
N ARG A 238 -20.60 -5.25 14.32
CA ARG A 238 -20.49 -4.55 15.61
C ARG A 238 -19.86 -5.47 16.65
N ASN A 239 -19.21 -4.87 17.64
CA ASN A 239 -18.53 -5.55 18.75
C ASN A 239 -17.38 -6.47 18.27
N GLY A 240 -16.71 -6.11 17.18
CA GLY A 240 -15.55 -6.81 16.66
C GLY A 240 -14.26 -5.98 16.79
N ALA A 241 -13.15 -6.54 16.32
CA ALA A 241 -11.85 -5.87 16.30
C ALA A 241 -11.90 -4.52 15.54
N GLY A 242 -12.71 -4.43 14.48
CA GLY A 242 -12.92 -3.20 13.73
C GLY A 242 -13.48 -2.06 14.57
N ASP A 243 -14.42 -2.32 15.50
CA ASP A 243 -14.94 -1.29 16.37
C ASP A 243 -13.90 -0.80 17.38
N THR A 244 -13.07 -1.70 17.91
CA THR A 244 -11.96 -1.32 18.80
C THR A 244 -10.96 -0.42 18.08
N ILE A 245 -10.54 -0.78 16.87
CA ILE A 245 -9.64 0.03 16.06
C ILE A 245 -10.29 1.40 15.75
N LYS A 246 -11.57 1.43 15.39
CA LYS A 246 -12.29 2.69 15.14
C LYS A 246 -12.31 3.62 16.37
N MET A 247 -12.42 3.09 17.56
CA MET A 247 -12.33 3.91 18.80
C MET A 247 -10.93 4.50 18.94
N GLU A 248 -9.87 3.74 18.75
CA GLU A 248 -8.49 4.24 18.76
C GLU A 248 -8.27 5.33 17.71
N LEU A 249 -8.79 5.13 16.49
CA LEU A 249 -8.70 6.12 15.42
C LEU A 249 -9.46 7.42 15.79
N LEU A 250 -10.60 7.32 16.43
CA LEU A 250 -11.36 8.48 16.94
C LEU A 250 -10.59 9.24 18.01
N ASP A 251 -9.93 8.55 18.93
CA ASP A 251 -9.14 9.18 19.99
C ASP A 251 -7.95 9.95 19.39
N ILE A 252 -7.31 9.39 18.34
CA ILE A 252 -6.27 10.09 17.58
C ILE A 252 -6.83 11.34 16.89
N LEU A 253 -7.98 11.23 16.21
CA LEU A 253 -8.62 12.35 15.50
C LEU A 253 -9.08 13.47 16.45
N LYS A 254 -9.48 13.15 17.67
CA LYS A 254 -9.84 14.13 18.72
C LYS A 254 -8.61 14.74 19.41
N GLY A 255 -7.42 14.19 19.18
CA GLY A 255 -6.19 14.62 19.84
C GLY A 255 -6.05 14.10 21.29
N GLU A 256 -6.87 13.13 21.69
CA GLU A 256 -6.77 12.47 23.01
C GLU A 256 -5.55 11.54 23.07
N TYR A 257 -5.12 11.04 21.92
CA TYR A 257 -3.91 10.23 21.75
C TYR A 257 -3.13 10.68 20.51
N VAL A 258 -1.82 10.83 20.64
CA VAL A 258 -0.95 11.25 19.53
C VAL A 258 -0.16 10.05 19.02
N ASN A 259 -0.38 9.66 17.77
CA ASN A 259 0.41 8.68 17.08
C ASN A 259 0.85 9.20 15.70
N PRO A 260 2.10 9.68 15.55
CA PRO A 260 2.58 10.24 14.29
C PRO A 260 2.76 9.20 13.18
N HIS A 261 2.67 7.91 13.50
CA HIS A 261 2.82 6.82 12.55
C HIS A 261 1.51 6.35 11.92
N VAL A 262 0.39 6.99 12.25
CA VAL A 262 -0.93 6.64 11.74
C VAL A 262 -1.50 7.81 10.95
N SER A 263 -1.87 7.56 9.69
CA SER A 263 -2.63 8.46 8.83
C SER A 263 -4.09 8.01 8.78
N ILE A 264 -5.04 8.92 8.98
CA ILE A 264 -6.46 8.61 9.06
C ILE A 264 -7.24 9.51 8.10
N TRP A 265 -7.97 8.89 7.19
CA TRP A 265 -8.89 9.54 6.27
C TRP A 265 -10.27 8.91 6.45
N TRP A 266 -11.13 9.59 7.21
CA TRP A 266 -12.45 9.08 7.55
C TRP A 266 -13.53 9.99 6.98
N TYR A 267 -14.05 9.58 5.83
CA TYR A 267 -15.09 10.28 5.11
C TYR A 267 -16.46 9.73 5.50
N LYS A 268 -17.33 10.57 6.02
CA LYS A 268 -18.68 10.18 6.44
C LYS A 268 -19.62 11.38 6.39
N LEU A 269 -20.91 11.10 6.35
CA LEU A 269 -21.92 12.09 6.64
C LEU A 269 -21.95 12.39 8.15
N ASP A 270 -22.31 13.60 8.52
CA ASP A 270 -22.40 14.01 9.93
C ASP A 270 -23.69 13.49 10.58
N SER A 271 -24.77 13.41 9.80
CA SER A 271 -26.05 12.88 10.26
C SER A 271 -26.78 12.09 9.18
N ILE A 272 -27.78 11.30 9.61
CA ILE A 272 -28.65 10.55 8.70
C ILE A 272 -29.49 11.47 7.79
N ASP A 273 -29.78 12.67 8.25
CA ASP A 273 -30.61 13.64 7.51
C ASP A 273 -29.90 14.14 6.24
N GLU A 274 -28.57 14.07 6.21
CA GLU A 274 -27.75 14.44 5.05
C GLU A 274 -27.85 13.43 3.88
N VAL A 275 -28.35 12.22 4.12
CA VAL A 275 -28.46 11.17 3.10
C VAL A 275 -29.31 11.62 1.92
N GLY A 276 -30.36 12.38 2.17
CA GLY A 276 -31.26 12.92 1.15
C GLY A 276 -30.70 14.12 0.37
N ASN A 277 -29.55 14.67 0.78
CA ASN A 277 -28.95 15.86 0.16
C ASN A 277 -27.68 15.48 -0.65
N PRO A 278 -27.74 15.47 -2.01
CA PRO A 278 -26.60 15.13 -2.84
C PRO A 278 -25.36 16.02 -2.60
N ASP A 279 -25.52 17.27 -2.22
CA ASP A 279 -24.41 18.20 -1.98
C ASP A 279 -23.54 17.76 -0.80
N MET A 280 -24.11 16.99 0.12
CA MET A 280 -23.41 16.46 1.30
C MET A 280 -22.65 15.16 1.01
N TRP A 281 -22.94 14.49 -0.08
CA TRP A 281 -22.33 13.18 -0.38
C TRP A 281 -20.82 13.24 -0.55
N LEU A 282 -20.27 14.39 -0.93
CA LEU A 282 -18.80 14.60 -1.00
C LEU A 282 -18.12 14.41 0.37
N LYS A 283 -18.83 14.60 1.49
CA LYS A 283 -18.30 14.30 2.83
C LYS A 283 -18.01 12.80 3.02
N ALA A 284 -18.82 11.95 2.41
CA ALA A 284 -18.67 10.49 2.52
C ALA A 284 -17.82 9.88 1.38
N ASN A 285 -17.74 10.57 0.24
CA ASN A 285 -16.93 10.14 -0.89
C ASN A 285 -16.42 11.34 -1.69
N PRO A 286 -15.14 11.75 -1.48
CA PRO A 286 -14.54 12.90 -2.17
C PRO A 286 -14.38 12.71 -3.68
N ASN A 287 -14.56 11.48 -4.16
CA ASN A 287 -14.40 11.08 -5.56
C ASN A 287 -15.72 10.94 -6.32
N ILE A 288 -16.84 11.27 -5.69
CA ILE A 288 -18.15 11.15 -6.32
C ILE A 288 -18.23 12.04 -7.56
N GLY A 289 -18.69 11.47 -8.68
CA GLY A 289 -18.80 12.19 -9.96
C GLY A 289 -17.47 12.54 -10.64
N LYS A 290 -16.33 12.10 -10.10
CA LYS A 290 -15.02 12.28 -10.72
C LYS A 290 -14.61 11.03 -11.51
N THR A 291 -13.94 11.25 -12.64
CA THR A 291 -13.33 10.18 -13.45
C THR A 291 -11.85 10.08 -13.07
N VAL A 292 -11.36 8.86 -12.91
CA VAL A 292 -9.96 8.56 -12.56
C VAL A 292 -9.09 8.61 -13.81
#